data_d6789bb5d5b3dde276d5ff77e93e638f
#
_entry.id   d6789bb5d5b3dde276d5ff77e93e638f
#
_cell.length_a   1.000
_cell.length_b   1.000
_cell.length_c   1.000
_cell.angle_alpha   90.00
_cell.angle_beta   90.00
_cell.angle_gamma   90.00
#
_symmetry.space_group_name_H-M   'P 1'
#
loop_
_entity.id
_entity.type
_entity.pdbx_description
1 polymer ?
#
loop_
_entity_poly.entity_id
_entity_poly.type
_entity_poly.pdbx_seq_one_letter_code
_entity_poly.pdbx_strand_id
1 'polypeptide(L)'
;MKLNHGKLMMIAQGKTLDWRISLAVAAIPALASVIAAVISARSARRAKKSEIDAQHLRDLEARISEKKYDVYKPMINLLKDILNQRVMSEDEFKSLISEFSAWVTIFGSDQAVIAFHNFMQATYVPETPPTILMKLYAEFVLAARRDMGYPDTAIDAKHFLGMRISDLYSHDQLAKVDMPLADLCREIGWTPPWEQTPAT
;
A
#
# COMPACT_ATOMS: atom_id res chain seq x y z
N MET A 1 92.36 -13.69 -39.49
CA MET A 1 91.26 -13.97 -38.48
C MET A 1 90.17 -12.94 -38.68
N LYS A 2 89.15 -13.26 -39.54
CA LYS A 2 88.03 -12.33 -39.83
C LYS A 2 86.87 -12.70 -38.95
N LEU A 3 86.59 -11.91 -37.88
CA LEU A 3 85.45 -12.06 -37.03
C LEU A 3 84.13 -11.64 -37.75
N ASN A 4 83.23 -12.50 -37.74
CA ASN A 4 81.93 -12.49 -38.47
C ASN A 4 80.97 -11.43 -37.89
N HIS A 5 81.07 -10.18 -38.42
CA HIS A 5 80.26 -9.03 -38.04
C HIS A 5 78.70 -9.23 -38.29
N GLY A 6 78.40 -10.19 -39.18
CA GLY A 6 76.94 -10.45 -39.50
C GLY A 6 76.12 -11.15 -38.44
N LYS A 7 76.76 -11.91 -37.58
CA LYS A 7 76.05 -12.68 -36.51
C LYS A 7 75.65 -11.83 -35.31
N LEU A 8 76.31 -10.71 -35.06
CA LEU A 8 75.99 -9.77 -33.98
C LEU A 8 74.82 -8.87 -34.31
N MET A 9 74.62 -8.57 -35.64
CA MET A 9 73.47 -7.71 -36.02
C MET A 9 72.15 -8.45 -36.06
N MET A 10 72.08 -9.76 -36.25
CA MET A 10 70.91 -10.58 -36.24
C MET A 10 70.38 -10.81 -34.84
N ILE A 11 71.24 -10.87 -33.81
CA ILE A 11 70.86 -11.07 -32.43
C ILE A 11 70.27 -9.79 -31.81
N ALA A 12 70.69 -8.61 -32.29
CA ALA A 12 70.19 -7.34 -31.84
C ALA A 12 68.75 -7.00 -32.33
N GLN A 13 68.39 -7.46 -33.57
CA GLN A 13 67.05 -7.26 -34.11
C GLN A 13 66.00 -8.20 -33.56
N GLY A 14 66.35 -9.41 -33.15
CA GLY A 14 65.42 -10.32 -32.49
C GLY A 14 64.99 -9.85 -31.09
N LYS A 15 65.88 -9.22 -30.32
CA LYS A 15 65.58 -8.75 -28.98
C LYS A 15 64.63 -7.53 -28.92
N THR A 16 64.63 -6.69 -29.97
CA THR A 16 63.76 -5.49 -30.00
C THR A 16 62.31 -5.80 -30.39
N LEU A 17 62.09 -6.92 -31.08
CA LEU A 17 60.80 -7.37 -31.48
C LEU A 17 60.06 -8.02 -30.28
N ASP A 18 60.77 -8.78 -29.45
CA ASP A 18 60.21 -9.51 -28.28
C ASP A 18 59.70 -8.58 -27.19
N TRP A 19 60.37 -7.46 -26.90
CA TRP A 19 59.92 -6.58 -25.84
C TRP A 19 58.62 -5.84 -26.17
N ARG A 20 58.38 -5.48 -27.44
CA ARG A 20 57.15 -4.86 -27.91
C ARG A 20 55.97 -5.81 -27.85
N ILE A 21 56.18 -7.08 -28.22
CA ILE A 21 55.18 -8.13 -28.11
C ILE A 21 54.88 -8.41 -26.65
N SER A 22 55.88 -8.51 -25.79
CA SER A 22 55.72 -8.70 -24.35
C SER A 22 54.97 -7.55 -23.68
N LEU A 23 55.22 -6.32 -24.10
CA LEU A 23 54.54 -5.14 -23.58
C LEU A 23 53.08 -5.09 -24.05
N ALA A 24 52.79 -5.46 -25.29
CA ALA A 24 51.40 -5.54 -25.80
C ALA A 24 50.61 -6.65 -25.11
N VAL A 25 51.22 -7.82 -24.90
CA VAL A 25 50.58 -8.94 -24.19
C VAL A 25 50.28 -8.60 -22.71
N ALA A 26 51.13 -7.81 -22.04
CA ALA A 26 50.89 -7.36 -20.68
C ALA A 26 49.86 -6.22 -20.58
N ALA A 27 49.75 -5.36 -21.62
CA ALA A 27 48.84 -4.22 -21.63
C ALA A 27 47.36 -4.63 -21.79
N ILE A 28 47.07 -5.69 -22.56
CA ILE A 28 45.71 -6.15 -22.80
C ILE A 28 44.97 -6.55 -21.50
N PRO A 29 45.52 -7.43 -20.64
CA PRO A 29 44.84 -7.79 -19.37
C PRO A 29 44.76 -6.63 -18.41
N ALA A 30 45.72 -5.70 -18.41
CA ALA A 30 45.64 -4.49 -17.58
C ALA A 30 44.47 -3.58 -17.98
N LEU A 31 44.29 -3.33 -19.28
CA LEU A 31 43.16 -2.57 -19.80
C LEU A 31 41.84 -3.27 -19.52
N ALA A 32 41.76 -4.58 -19.73
CA ALA A 32 40.58 -5.37 -19.43
C ALA A 32 40.18 -5.29 -17.92
N SER A 33 41.17 -5.34 -17.03
CA SER A 33 40.93 -5.22 -15.59
C SER A 33 40.40 -3.82 -15.17
N VAL A 34 40.93 -2.75 -15.79
CA VAL A 34 40.44 -1.39 -15.54
C VAL A 34 38.99 -1.22 -16.05
N ILE A 35 38.69 -1.72 -17.25
CA ILE A 35 37.31 -1.69 -17.80
C ILE A 35 36.36 -2.47 -16.89
N ALA A 36 36.73 -3.66 -16.46
CA ALA A 36 35.94 -4.47 -15.57
C ALA A 36 35.71 -3.76 -14.20
N ALA A 37 36.76 -3.12 -13.66
CA ALA A 37 36.63 -2.34 -12.43
C ALA A 37 35.69 -1.14 -12.56
N VAL A 38 35.73 -0.42 -13.68
CA VAL A 38 34.82 0.71 -13.95
C VAL A 38 33.37 0.23 -14.11
N ILE A 39 33.16 -0.86 -14.84
CA ILE A 39 31.80 -1.43 -14.99
C ILE A 39 31.27 -1.90 -13.64
N SER A 40 32.07 -2.61 -12.85
CA SER A 40 31.70 -3.09 -11.53
C SER A 40 31.39 -1.94 -10.58
N ALA A 41 32.21 -0.87 -10.58
CA ALA A 41 31.97 0.31 -9.76
C ALA A 41 30.68 1.05 -10.15
N ARG A 42 30.38 1.15 -11.45
CA ARG A 42 29.12 1.74 -11.94
C ARG A 42 27.91 0.88 -11.58
N SER A 43 28.02 -0.42 -11.73
CA SER A 43 26.95 -1.37 -11.34
C SER A 43 26.69 -1.32 -9.85
N ALA A 44 27.72 -1.34 -9.01
CA ALA A 44 27.59 -1.23 -7.55
C ALA A 44 26.94 0.10 -7.12
N ARG A 45 27.30 1.23 -7.76
CA ARG A 45 26.66 2.52 -7.48
C ARG A 45 25.19 2.54 -7.86
N ARG A 46 24.81 1.93 -9.00
CA ARG A 46 23.40 1.82 -9.41
C ARG A 46 22.59 0.94 -8.45
N ALA A 47 23.16 -0.22 -8.07
CA ALA A 47 22.54 -1.12 -7.13
C ALA A 47 22.32 -0.43 -5.76
N LYS A 48 23.34 0.26 -5.25
CA LYS A 48 23.23 1.00 -3.98
C LYS A 48 22.20 2.13 -4.04
N LYS A 49 22.11 2.87 -5.15
CA LYS A 49 21.09 3.90 -5.33
C LYS A 49 19.69 3.28 -5.32
N SER A 50 19.47 2.21 -6.09
CA SER A 50 18.18 1.48 -6.12
C SER A 50 17.80 0.94 -4.74
N GLU A 51 18.76 0.47 -3.95
CA GLU A 51 18.54 -0.01 -2.59
C GLU A 51 18.11 1.13 -1.65
N ILE A 52 18.78 2.30 -1.72
CA ILE A 52 18.43 3.48 -0.93
C ILE A 52 17.04 3.99 -1.31
N ASP A 53 16.72 4.07 -2.61
CA ASP A 53 15.39 4.50 -3.08
C ASP A 53 14.29 3.53 -2.60
N ALA A 54 14.56 2.22 -2.67
CA ALA A 54 13.63 1.20 -2.17
C ALA A 54 13.46 1.22 -0.63
N GLN A 55 14.53 1.52 0.10
CA GLN A 55 14.46 1.68 1.56
C GLN A 55 13.67 2.94 1.93
N HIS A 56 13.91 4.05 1.25
CA HIS A 56 13.16 5.28 1.48
C HIS A 56 11.66 5.10 1.22
N LEU A 57 11.29 4.41 0.14
CA LEU A 57 9.88 4.08 -0.14
C LEU A 57 9.27 3.23 0.98
N ARG A 58 9.97 2.19 1.45
CA ARG A 58 9.50 1.35 2.58
C ARG A 58 9.30 2.16 3.86
N ASP A 59 10.22 3.07 4.16
CA ASP A 59 10.13 3.93 5.34
C ASP A 59 8.94 4.90 5.24
N LEU A 60 8.65 5.44 4.05
CA LEU A 60 7.48 6.26 3.81
C LEU A 60 6.19 5.46 3.93
N GLU A 61 6.13 4.27 3.33
CA GLU A 61 4.97 3.37 3.45
C GLU A 61 4.70 2.97 4.91
N ALA A 62 5.74 2.66 5.67
CA ALA A 62 5.61 2.34 7.09
C ALA A 62 5.03 3.51 7.91
N ARG A 63 5.51 4.73 7.67
CA ARG A 63 5.00 5.95 8.34
C ARG A 63 3.55 6.25 7.96
N ILE A 64 3.19 6.08 6.68
CA ILE A 64 1.81 6.27 6.22
C ILE A 64 0.90 5.23 6.86
N SER A 65 1.32 3.96 6.93
CA SER A 65 0.56 2.88 7.55
C SER A 65 0.33 3.12 9.05
N GLU A 66 1.34 3.61 9.77
CA GLU A 66 1.21 3.99 11.19
C GLU A 66 0.18 5.11 11.36
N LYS A 67 0.25 6.15 10.52
CA LYS A 67 -0.72 7.24 10.54
C LYS A 67 -2.13 6.78 10.20
N LYS A 68 -2.30 5.91 9.22
CA LYS A 68 -3.61 5.32 8.88
C LYS A 68 -4.19 4.54 10.05
N TYR A 69 -3.38 3.77 10.76
CA TYR A 69 -3.84 3.06 11.96
C TYR A 69 -4.39 4.03 13.02
N ASP A 70 -3.67 5.11 13.32
CA ASP A 70 -4.10 6.13 14.27
C ASP A 70 -5.43 6.78 13.85
N VAL A 71 -5.60 7.00 12.53
CA VAL A 71 -6.83 7.58 11.97
C VAL A 71 -8.02 6.61 12.12
N TYR A 72 -7.87 5.34 11.74
CA TYR A 72 -9.00 4.40 11.75
C TYR A 72 -9.39 3.88 13.14
N LYS A 73 -8.45 3.80 14.06
CA LYS A 73 -8.64 3.26 15.40
C LYS A 73 -9.82 3.88 16.18
N PRO A 74 -10.03 5.21 16.21
CA PRO A 74 -11.16 5.83 16.92
C PRO A 74 -12.52 5.35 16.41
N MET A 75 -12.68 5.22 15.09
CA MET A 75 -13.95 4.77 14.49
C MET A 75 -14.22 3.28 14.75
N ILE A 76 -13.20 2.45 14.75
CA ILE A 76 -13.36 1.03 15.10
C ILE A 76 -13.72 0.89 16.59
N ASN A 77 -13.17 1.72 17.45
CA ASN A 77 -13.51 1.75 18.86
C ASN A 77 -14.95 2.28 19.11
N LEU A 78 -15.42 3.21 18.29
CA LEU A 78 -16.79 3.72 18.37
C LEU A 78 -17.82 2.59 18.28
N LEU A 79 -17.66 1.65 17.36
CA LEU A 79 -18.54 0.49 17.29
C LEU A 79 -18.52 -0.33 18.58
N LYS A 80 -17.32 -0.57 19.12
CA LYS A 80 -17.18 -1.27 20.40
C LYS A 80 -17.94 -0.56 21.51
N ASP A 81 -17.86 0.76 21.57
CA ASP A 81 -18.53 1.57 22.58
C ASP A 81 -20.06 1.52 22.41
N ILE A 82 -20.56 1.64 21.18
CA ILE A 82 -21.98 1.49 20.85
C ILE A 82 -22.51 0.10 21.26
N LEU A 83 -21.81 -0.97 20.89
CA LEU A 83 -22.23 -2.34 21.23
C LEU A 83 -22.16 -2.64 22.74
N ASN A 84 -21.26 -1.99 23.46
CA ASN A 84 -21.18 -2.08 24.93
C ASN A 84 -22.14 -1.13 25.62
N GLN A 85 -23.07 -0.48 24.91
CA GLN A 85 -24.06 0.48 25.44
C GLN A 85 -23.40 1.64 26.22
N ARG A 86 -22.16 1.98 25.88
CA ARG A 86 -21.54 3.17 26.46
C ARG A 86 -22.25 4.40 25.93
N VAL A 87 -22.86 5.14 26.79
CA VAL A 87 -23.50 6.42 26.45
C VAL A 87 -22.39 7.45 26.22
N MET A 88 -22.21 7.83 24.98
CA MET A 88 -21.36 8.96 24.59
C MET A 88 -22.23 10.22 24.56
N SER A 89 -21.71 11.35 25.02
CA SER A 89 -22.43 12.61 24.87
C SER A 89 -22.50 13.03 23.40
N GLU A 90 -23.49 13.81 23.03
CA GLU A 90 -23.64 14.30 21.64
C GLU A 90 -22.41 15.11 21.18
N ASP A 91 -21.83 15.90 22.07
CA ASP A 91 -20.65 16.71 21.77
C ASP A 91 -19.40 15.86 21.58
N GLU A 92 -19.20 14.81 22.39
CA GLU A 92 -18.11 13.86 22.21
C GLU A 92 -18.24 13.12 20.88
N PHE A 93 -19.45 12.69 20.52
CA PHE A 93 -19.70 12.04 19.23
C PHE A 93 -19.43 12.96 18.06
N LYS A 94 -19.96 14.20 18.09
CA LYS A 94 -19.71 15.20 17.03
C LYS A 94 -18.24 15.53 16.87
N SER A 95 -17.52 15.69 17.98
CA SER A 95 -16.07 15.96 17.96
C SER A 95 -15.30 14.81 17.30
N LEU A 96 -15.59 13.56 17.70
CA LEU A 96 -14.95 12.37 17.17
C LEU A 96 -15.21 12.22 15.66
N ILE A 97 -16.46 12.40 15.22
CA ILE A 97 -16.81 12.32 13.79
C ILE A 97 -16.15 13.43 12.98
N SER A 98 -16.13 14.67 13.51
CA SER A 98 -15.51 15.81 12.84
C SER A 98 -14.00 15.60 12.66
N GLU A 99 -13.31 15.18 13.72
CA GLU A 99 -11.88 14.90 13.68
C GLU A 99 -11.57 13.75 12.72
N PHE A 100 -12.31 12.64 12.84
CA PHE A 100 -12.16 11.50 11.96
C PHE A 100 -12.39 11.87 10.49
N SER A 101 -13.45 12.63 10.19
CA SER A 101 -13.78 13.07 8.82
C SER A 101 -12.63 13.84 8.18
N ALA A 102 -11.99 14.75 8.94
CA ALA A 102 -10.84 15.50 8.47
C ALA A 102 -9.65 14.58 8.14
N TRP A 103 -9.32 13.66 9.06
CA TRP A 103 -8.16 12.81 8.90
C TRP A 103 -8.34 11.71 7.86
N VAL A 104 -9.54 11.08 7.77
CA VAL A 104 -9.80 10.06 6.75
C VAL A 104 -9.75 10.64 5.34
N THR A 105 -10.16 11.89 5.16
CA THR A 105 -10.06 12.58 3.87
C THR A 105 -8.62 12.78 3.42
N ILE A 106 -7.68 12.94 4.35
CA ILE A 106 -6.26 13.17 4.04
C ILE A 106 -5.48 11.85 3.87
N PHE A 107 -5.74 10.86 4.72
CA PHE A 107 -4.94 9.64 4.81
C PHE A 107 -5.66 8.39 4.28
N GLY A 108 -6.98 8.43 4.15
CA GLY A 108 -7.77 7.30 3.66
C GLY A 108 -7.68 7.14 2.14
N SER A 109 -7.85 5.91 1.67
CA SER A 109 -8.08 5.66 0.25
C SER A 109 -9.44 6.20 -0.20
N ASP A 110 -9.61 6.47 -1.50
CA ASP A 110 -10.89 6.89 -2.06
C ASP A 110 -12.03 5.96 -1.67
N GLN A 111 -11.78 4.65 -1.66
CA GLN A 111 -12.78 3.65 -1.27
C GLN A 111 -13.19 3.79 0.21
N ALA A 112 -12.25 4.05 1.11
CA ALA A 112 -12.53 4.24 2.53
C ALA A 112 -13.29 5.55 2.78
N VAL A 113 -12.91 6.63 2.09
CA VAL A 113 -13.60 7.93 2.15
C VAL A 113 -15.04 7.82 1.65
N ILE A 114 -15.26 7.18 0.48
CA ILE A 114 -16.59 6.97 -0.09
C ILE A 114 -17.45 6.10 0.83
N ALA A 115 -16.91 5.00 1.34
CA ALA A 115 -17.64 4.11 2.24
C ALA A 115 -18.04 4.83 3.55
N PHE A 116 -17.14 5.64 4.10
CA PHE A 116 -17.45 6.46 5.27
C PHE A 116 -18.48 7.52 4.96
N HIS A 117 -18.36 8.22 3.84
CA HIS A 117 -19.35 9.19 3.38
C HIS A 117 -20.76 8.56 3.31
N ASN A 118 -20.88 7.41 2.66
CA ASN A 118 -22.15 6.70 2.50
C ASN A 118 -22.75 6.32 3.87
N PHE A 119 -21.92 5.81 4.77
CA PHE A 119 -22.35 5.53 6.14
C PHE A 119 -22.86 6.79 6.85
N MET A 120 -22.12 7.90 6.79
CA MET A 120 -22.54 9.15 7.43
C MET A 120 -23.83 9.72 6.81
N GLN A 121 -23.94 9.72 5.47
CA GLN A 121 -25.17 10.19 4.80
C GLN A 121 -26.39 9.37 5.23
N ALA A 122 -26.23 8.05 5.38
CA ALA A 122 -27.32 7.20 5.89
C ALA A 122 -27.69 7.53 7.34
N THR A 123 -26.75 7.92 8.20
CA THR A 123 -27.04 8.32 9.59
C THR A 123 -27.84 9.64 9.69
N TYR A 124 -27.75 10.49 8.66
CA TYR A 124 -28.51 11.77 8.62
C TYR A 124 -29.95 11.60 8.13
N VAL A 125 -30.28 10.45 7.53
CA VAL A 125 -31.65 10.17 7.09
C VAL A 125 -32.44 9.59 8.28
N PRO A 126 -33.53 10.24 8.71
CA PRO A 126 -34.41 9.68 9.73
C PRO A 126 -34.93 8.29 9.29
N GLU A 127 -35.06 7.38 10.23
CA GLU A 127 -35.62 6.04 10.01
C GLU A 127 -34.81 5.14 9.06
N THR A 128 -33.52 5.43 8.83
CA THR A 128 -32.67 4.49 8.11
C THR A 128 -32.67 3.12 8.80
N PRO A 129 -32.99 2.03 8.08
CA PRO A 129 -33.06 0.71 8.70
C PRO A 129 -31.72 0.30 9.34
N PRO A 130 -31.72 -0.28 10.54
CA PRO A 130 -30.48 -0.69 11.24
C PRO A 130 -29.59 -1.62 10.39
N THR A 131 -30.21 -2.50 9.59
CA THR A 131 -29.49 -3.40 8.69
C THR A 131 -28.66 -2.65 7.64
N ILE A 132 -29.20 -1.55 7.10
CA ILE A 132 -28.50 -0.67 6.16
C ILE A 132 -27.32 0.02 6.87
N LEU A 133 -27.52 0.55 8.06
CA LEU A 133 -26.44 1.19 8.83
C LEU A 133 -25.32 0.18 9.15
N MET A 134 -25.67 -1.03 9.58
CA MET A 134 -24.70 -2.09 9.85
C MET A 134 -23.94 -2.51 8.58
N LYS A 135 -24.64 -2.63 7.46
CA LYS A 135 -24.03 -2.92 6.16
C LYS A 135 -23.00 -1.86 5.76
N LEU A 136 -23.41 -0.60 5.76
CA LEU A 136 -22.55 0.53 5.38
C LEU A 136 -21.36 0.69 6.33
N TYR A 137 -21.56 0.48 7.62
CA TYR A 137 -20.46 0.48 8.57
C TYR A 137 -19.47 -0.67 8.32
N ALA A 138 -19.97 -1.87 8.04
CA ALA A 138 -19.11 -3.01 7.73
C ALA A 138 -18.32 -2.76 6.42
N GLU A 139 -18.96 -2.18 5.39
CA GLU A 139 -18.28 -1.80 4.15
C GLU A 139 -17.16 -0.77 4.39
N PHE A 140 -17.40 0.21 5.25
CA PHE A 140 -16.37 1.16 5.66
C PHE A 140 -15.19 0.46 6.35
N VAL A 141 -15.44 -0.42 7.33
CA VAL A 141 -14.37 -1.15 8.04
C VAL A 141 -13.58 -2.05 7.08
N LEU A 142 -14.24 -2.69 6.13
CA LEU A 142 -13.59 -3.52 5.12
C LEU A 142 -12.77 -2.68 4.14
N ALA A 143 -13.25 -1.49 3.78
CA ALA A 143 -12.49 -0.53 2.96
C ALA A 143 -11.25 -0.04 3.72
N ALA A 144 -11.38 0.32 4.99
CA ALA A 144 -10.27 0.68 5.87
C ALA A 144 -9.24 -0.47 5.99
N ARG A 145 -9.71 -1.72 6.12
CA ARG A 145 -8.83 -2.89 6.16
C ARG A 145 -8.02 -3.05 4.88
N ARG A 146 -8.66 -2.90 3.71
CA ARG A 146 -7.94 -2.94 2.41
C ARG A 146 -6.90 -1.84 2.32
N ASP A 147 -7.26 -0.65 2.77
CA ASP A 147 -6.39 0.53 2.78
C ASP A 147 -5.18 0.38 3.73
N MET A 148 -5.32 -0.41 4.79
CA MET A 148 -4.25 -0.72 5.75
C MET A 148 -3.31 -1.86 5.30
N GLY A 149 -3.39 -2.31 4.05
CA GLY A 149 -2.46 -3.28 3.47
C GLY A 149 -3.00 -4.70 3.32
N TYR A 150 -4.34 -4.88 3.36
CA TYR A 150 -5.00 -6.15 3.08
C TYR A 150 -5.91 -6.05 1.84
N PRO A 151 -5.37 -5.71 0.63
CA PRO A 151 -6.20 -5.43 -0.55
C PRO A 151 -7.07 -6.62 -0.97
N ASP A 152 -6.55 -7.83 -0.80
CA ASP A 152 -7.21 -9.08 -1.21
C ASP A 152 -7.88 -9.79 -0.02
N THR A 153 -8.40 -9.03 0.97
CA THR A 153 -9.06 -9.63 2.12
C THR A 153 -10.27 -10.46 1.71
N ALA A 154 -10.33 -11.71 2.17
CA ALA A 154 -11.49 -12.59 1.99
C ALA A 154 -12.56 -12.39 3.08
N ILE A 155 -12.35 -11.48 4.03
CA ILE A 155 -13.31 -11.16 5.08
C ILE A 155 -14.43 -10.32 4.47
N ASP A 156 -15.67 -10.68 4.75
CA ASP A 156 -16.90 -9.96 4.37
C ASP A 156 -17.59 -9.32 5.58
N ALA A 157 -18.75 -8.71 5.34
CA ALA A 157 -19.54 -8.05 6.36
C ALA A 157 -20.00 -9.01 7.47
N LYS A 158 -20.40 -10.24 7.13
CA LYS A 158 -20.80 -11.25 8.12
C LYS A 158 -19.66 -11.67 9.02
N HIS A 159 -18.49 -11.91 8.45
CA HIS A 159 -17.31 -12.24 9.25
C HIS A 159 -17.00 -11.14 10.27
N PHE A 160 -17.04 -9.87 9.82
CA PHE A 160 -16.77 -8.74 10.68
C PHE A 160 -17.83 -8.55 11.77
N LEU A 161 -19.12 -8.55 11.39
CA LEU A 161 -20.24 -8.35 12.32
C LEU A 161 -20.42 -9.56 13.25
N GLY A 162 -20.22 -10.78 12.75
CA GLY A 162 -20.37 -12.00 13.52
C GLY A 162 -19.35 -12.15 14.67
N MET A 163 -18.24 -11.43 14.64
CA MET A 163 -17.34 -11.34 15.79
C MET A 163 -17.93 -10.53 16.96
N ARG A 164 -19.01 -9.78 16.73
CA ARG A 164 -19.60 -8.84 17.69
C ARG A 164 -21.06 -9.12 18.01
N ILE A 165 -21.79 -9.69 17.08
CA ILE A 165 -23.23 -9.95 17.16
C ILE A 165 -23.42 -11.46 17.22
N SER A 166 -23.76 -11.97 18.39
CA SER A 166 -23.86 -13.41 18.67
C SER A 166 -25.02 -14.10 17.94
N ASP A 167 -26.09 -13.36 17.69
CA ASP A 167 -27.31 -13.83 17.02
C ASP A 167 -27.44 -13.43 15.55
N LEU A 168 -26.35 -12.93 14.95
CA LEU A 168 -26.31 -12.47 13.56
C LEU A 168 -26.96 -13.45 12.58
N TYR A 169 -26.66 -14.73 12.72
CA TYR A 169 -27.14 -15.79 11.83
C TYR A 169 -28.59 -16.23 12.11
N SER A 170 -29.10 -15.88 13.28
CA SER A 170 -30.46 -16.22 13.70
C SER A 170 -31.47 -15.11 13.40
N HIS A 171 -30.97 -13.93 12.98
CA HIS A 171 -31.81 -12.77 12.73
C HIS A 171 -31.95 -12.57 11.20
N ASP A 172 -33.14 -12.80 10.67
CA ASP A 172 -33.43 -12.82 9.22
C ASP A 172 -32.93 -11.59 8.47
N GLN A 173 -33.07 -10.40 9.04
CA GLN A 173 -32.64 -9.16 8.40
C GLN A 173 -31.10 -8.99 8.45
N LEU A 174 -30.48 -9.35 9.58
CA LEU A 174 -29.01 -9.23 9.72
C LEU A 174 -28.28 -10.28 8.90
N ALA A 175 -28.90 -11.42 8.64
CA ALA A 175 -28.34 -12.45 7.74
C ALA A 175 -28.13 -11.93 6.30
N LYS A 176 -28.78 -10.82 5.91
CA LYS A 176 -28.72 -10.23 4.56
C LYS A 176 -27.61 -9.20 4.37
N VAL A 177 -26.79 -8.93 5.38
CA VAL A 177 -25.71 -7.93 5.29
C VAL A 177 -24.64 -8.25 4.25
N ASP A 178 -24.59 -9.48 3.74
CA ASP A 178 -23.66 -9.85 2.64
C ASP A 178 -24.20 -9.49 1.26
N MET A 179 -25.49 -9.24 1.14
CA MET A 179 -26.07 -8.85 -0.15
C MET A 179 -25.38 -7.57 -0.66
N PRO A 180 -25.23 -7.41 -1.97
CA PRO A 180 -24.86 -6.12 -2.53
C PRO A 180 -25.78 -5.02 -2.03
N LEU A 181 -25.24 -3.83 -1.72
CA LEU A 181 -26.03 -2.73 -1.13
C LEU A 181 -27.29 -2.40 -1.96
N ALA A 182 -27.16 -2.35 -3.29
CA ALA A 182 -28.28 -2.03 -4.17
C ALA A 182 -29.43 -3.07 -4.07
N ASP A 183 -29.10 -4.35 -3.91
CA ASP A 183 -30.08 -5.42 -3.77
C ASP A 183 -30.75 -5.37 -2.39
N LEU A 184 -29.96 -5.13 -1.35
CA LEU A 184 -30.46 -4.96 0.01
C LEU A 184 -31.40 -3.74 0.11
N CYS A 185 -31.01 -2.61 -0.48
CA CYS A 185 -31.84 -1.41 -0.56
C CYS A 185 -33.18 -1.67 -1.24
N ARG A 186 -33.16 -2.39 -2.36
CA ARG A 186 -34.38 -2.77 -3.10
C ARG A 186 -35.28 -3.69 -2.28
N GLU A 187 -34.70 -4.66 -1.58
CA GLU A 187 -35.47 -5.60 -0.77
C GLU A 187 -36.12 -4.94 0.43
N ILE A 188 -35.42 -4.00 1.08
CA ILE A 188 -35.92 -3.28 2.25
C ILE A 188 -36.82 -2.10 1.86
N GLY A 189 -36.77 -1.64 0.60
CA GLY A 189 -37.51 -0.47 0.12
C GLY A 189 -36.90 0.86 0.56
N TRP A 190 -35.59 0.88 0.81
CA TRP A 190 -34.85 2.08 1.20
C TRP A 190 -34.04 2.62 0.01
N THR A 191 -34.08 3.94 -0.21
CA THR A 191 -33.33 4.60 -1.30
C THR A 191 -32.18 5.40 -0.70
N PRO A 192 -30.93 5.14 -1.13
CA PRO A 192 -29.77 5.88 -0.66
C PRO A 192 -29.91 7.39 -0.95
N PRO A 193 -29.55 8.28 -0.01
CA PRO A 193 -29.67 9.72 -0.23
C PRO A 193 -28.78 10.23 -1.38
N TRP A 194 -27.68 9.58 -1.67
CA TRP A 194 -26.78 9.94 -2.78
C TRP A 194 -27.28 9.46 -4.17
N GLU A 195 -28.35 8.67 -4.22
CA GLU A 195 -29.03 8.26 -5.46
C GLU A 195 -30.32 9.05 -5.71
N GLN A 196 -30.75 9.86 -4.74
CA GLN A 196 -31.95 10.68 -4.88
C GLN A 196 -31.65 11.86 -5.81
N THR A 197 -32.42 11.98 -6.89
CA THR A 197 -32.39 13.20 -7.72
C THR A 197 -32.93 14.35 -6.88
N PRO A 198 -32.21 15.51 -6.82
CA PRO A 198 -32.73 16.66 -6.08
C PRO A 198 -34.11 17.03 -6.62
N ALA A 199 -35.06 17.21 -5.71
CA ALA A 199 -36.41 17.71 -6.09
C ALA A 199 -36.22 19.11 -6.69
N THR A 200 -36.54 19.23 -7.97
CA THR A 200 -36.54 20.49 -8.73
C THR A 200 -37.68 21.40 -8.30
#